data_afeadc7e9f2b8e70e2bd829f4f9168ac
#
_entry.id   afeadc7e9f2b8e70e2bd829f4f9168ac
#
_cell.length_a   1.000
_cell.length_b   1.000
_cell.length_c   1.000
_cell.angle_alpha   90.00
_cell.angle_beta   90.00
_cell.angle_gamma   90.00
#
_symmetry.space_group_name_H-M   'P 1'
#
loop_
_entity.id
_entity.type
_entity.pdbx_description
1 polymer ?
#
loop_
_entity_poly.entity_id
_entity_poly.type
_entity_poly.pdbx_seq_one_letter_code
_entity_poly.pdbx_strand_id
1 'polypeptide(L)'
;MNETTGLPSGTLHRLLGLNSHEKAPEEGTKEVEGRLLIVDEMSMVDTWLANTLLKAIPDGMQVILVGDKDQLPSVGPGQVLHDLLEIPMIPKQELTEIYRQGDGSSIIPLAHEIKNGQMPKNLLENQKDRSYFRCEAHQIEPLIANIVTKAKNKGFTAQDIQVLAPMYRGVAGINALNQMMQSIFNPNPDGRKKEVQFNESVYRIGDKVLQLQNIPEKNVFN
;
A
#
# COMPACT_ATOMS: atom_id res chain seq x y z
N MET A 1 5.40 8.33 -10.77
CA MET A 1 5.00 9.27 -11.85
C MET A 1 5.97 10.44 -12.01
N ASN A 2 6.28 11.24 -10.99
CA ASN A 2 7.14 12.42 -11.14
C ASN A 2 8.52 12.08 -11.75
N GLU A 3 9.19 11.06 -11.23
CA GLU A 3 10.52 10.61 -11.73
C GLU A 3 10.49 10.10 -13.18
N THR A 4 9.36 9.53 -13.61
CA THR A 4 9.23 8.92 -14.92
C THR A 4 8.79 9.92 -15.99
N THR A 5 7.94 10.87 -15.62
CA THR A 5 7.33 11.83 -16.57
C THR A 5 7.98 13.21 -16.54
N GLY A 6 8.69 13.55 -15.46
CA GLY A 6 9.18 14.90 -15.19
C GLY A 6 8.08 15.93 -14.88
N LEU A 7 6.81 15.49 -14.81
CA LEU A 7 5.67 16.37 -14.55
C LEU A 7 5.36 16.42 -13.04
N PRO A 8 4.84 17.55 -12.53
CA PRO A 8 4.39 17.63 -11.15
C PRO A 8 3.34 16.57 -10.84
N SER A 9 3.53 15.82 -9.76
CA SER A 9 2.56 14.86 -9.27
C SER A 9 2.42 14.99 -7.76
N GLY A 10 1.26 14.59 -7.23
CA GLY A 10 0.97 14.64 -5.80
C GLY A 10 -0.23 13.79 -5.46
N THR A 11 -0.54 13.67 -4.17
CA THR A 11 -1.74 12.95 -3.73
C THR A 11 -3.00 13.77 -4.03
N LEU A 12 -4.14 13.10 -4.21
CA LEU A 12 -5.45 13.77 -4.39
C LEU A 12 -5.76 14.71 -3.23
N HIS A 13 -5.47 14.30 -1.99
CA HIS A 13 -5.66 15.15 -0.82
C HIS A 13 -4.91 16.49 -0.94
N ARG A 14 -3.66 16.46 -1.39
CA ARG A 14 -2.88 17.67 -1.61
C ARG A 14 -3.42 18.51 -2.76
N LEU A 15 -3.80 17.89 -3.86
CA LEU A 15 -4.36 18.57 -5.02
C LEU A 15 -5.64 19.32 -4.65
N LEU A 16 -6.49 18.69 -3.85
CA LEU A 16 -7.79 19.22 -3.42
C LEU A 16 -7.72 20.11 -2.18
N GLY A 17 -6.53 20.29 -1.58
CA GLY A 17 -6.35 21.07 -0.36
C GLY A 17 -6.97 20.42 0.88
N LEU A 18 -7.15 19.10 0.89
CA LEU A 18 -7.74 18.37 2.00
C LEU A 18 -6.68 18.08 3.07
N ASN A 19 -6.99 18.38 4.32
CA ASN A 19 -6.19 17.96 5.46
C ASN A 19 -6.60 16.54 5.87
N SER A 20 -5.65 15.78 6.42
CA SER A 20 -5.82 14.35 6.77
C SER A 20 -6.92 14.05 7.81
N HIS A 21 -7.59 15.06 8.37
CA HIS A 21 -8.62 14.95 9.41
C HIS A 21 -9.90 15.74 9.14
N GLU A 22 -9.99 16.50 8.05
CA GLU A 22 -11.17 17.29 7.73
C GLU A 22 -12.01 16.61 6.66
N LYS A 23 -13.29 16.42 6.99
CA LYS A 23 -14.34 16.31 5.99
C LYS A 23 -14.28 17.58 5.14
N ALA A 24 -14.57 17.46 3.85
CA ALA A 24 -14.43 18.55 2.87
C ALA A 24 -14.66 19.95 3.47
N PRO A 25 -13.86 20.93 3.11
CA PRO A 25 -14.14 22.32 3.51
C PRO A 25 -15.58 22.64 3.08
N GLU A 26 -16.38 23.16 4.02
CA GLU A 26 -17.76 23.59 3.76
C GLU A 26 -17.82 24.72 2.72
N GLU A 27 -16.72 25.41 2.45
CA GLU A 27 -16.58 26.46 1.47
C GLU A 27 -15.47 26.16 0.45
N GLY A 28 -15.90 25.78 -0.77
CA GLY A 28 -15.11 25.85 -1.99
C GLY A 28 -13.95 24.85 -2.11
N THR A 29 -14.20 23.69 -2.71
CA THR A 29 -13.12 22.84 -3.25
C THR A 29 -12.27 23.68 -4.19
N LYS A 30 -10.94 23.63 -3.99
CA LYS A 30 -10.02 24.28 -4.93
C LYS A 30 -10.19 23.63 -6.30
N GLU A 31 -10.51 24.47 -7.31
CA GLU A 31 -10.61 23.99 -8.69
C GLU A 31 -9.25 23.49 -9.18
N VAL A 32 -9.27 22.36 -9.87
CA VAL A 32 -8.05 21.75 -10.43
C VAL A 32 -7.64 22.54 -11.66
N GLU A 33 -6.40 22.97 -11.70
CA GLU A 33 -5.85 23.70 -12.84
C GLU A 33 -5.23 22.74 -13.88
N GLY A 34 -5.47 23.00 -15.16
CA GLY A 34 -4.89 22.23 -16.25
C GLY A 34 -5.90 21.86 -17.32
N ARG A 35 -5.45 21.11 -18.31
CA ARG A 35 -6.28 20.63 -19.44
C ARG A 35 -6.46 19.11 -19.43
N LEU A 36 -5.59 18.41 -18.73
CA LEU A 36 -5.59 16.95 -18.57
C LEU A 36 -5.26 16.62 -17.11
N LEU A 37 -6.11 15.84 -16.48
CA LEU A 37 -5.90 15.25 -15.17
C LEU A 37 -5.73 13.74 -15.33
N ILE A 38 -4.64 13.20 -14.81
CA ILE A 38 -4.42 11.75 -14.72
C ILE A 38 -4.45 11.36 -13.25
N VAL A 39 -5.38 10.49 -12.88
CA VAL A 39 -5.53 9.95 -11.54
C VAL A 39 -5.16 8.48 -11.55
N ASP A 40 -4.09 8.14 -10.86
CA ASP A 40 -3.61 6.78 -10.70
C ASP A 40 -4.09 6.17 -9.36
N GLU A 41 -4.05 4.84 -9.25
CA GLU A 41 -4.50 4.09 -8.06
C GLU A 41 -5.96 4.37 -7.67
N MET A 42 -6.85 4.49 -8.66
CA MET A 42 -8.27 4.78 -8.45
C MET A 42 -9.01 3.73 -7.63
N SER A 43 -8.50 2.51 -7.51
CA SER A 43 -9.03 1.47 -6.62
C SER A 43 -9.04 1.91 -5.13
N MET A 44 -8.15 2.83 -4.75
CA MET A 44 -8.03 3.36 -3.39
C MET A 44 -8.94 4.57 -3.12
N VAL A 45 -9.67 5.06 -4.12
CA VAL A 45 -10.53 6.24 -4.01
C VAL A 45 -11.94 5.84 -3.62
N ASP A 46 -12.39 6.31 -2.44
CA ASP A 46 -13.75 6.11 -1.95
C ASP A 46 -14.75 7.10 -2.56
N THR A 47 -16.03 6.89 -2.29
CA THR A 47 -17.11 7.72 -2.82
C THR A 47 -16.97 9.19 -2.41
N TRP A 48 -16.52 9.46 -1.19
CA TRP A 48 -16.39 10.83 -0.70
C TRP A 48 -15.25 11.57 -1.42
N LEU A 49 -14.07 10.96 -1.53
CA LEU A 49 -12.93 11.53 -2.22
C LEU A 49 -13.21 11.70 -3.72
N ALA A 50 -13.90 10.73 -4.35
CA ALA A 50 -14.34 10.83 -5.73
C ALA A 50 -15.30 11.99 -5.96
N ASN A 51 -16.30 12.16 -5.09
CA ASN A 51 -17.24 13.28 -5.18
C ASN A 51 -16.52 14.63 -5.05
N THR A 52 -15.58 14.74 -4.13
CA THR A 52 -14.78 15.97 -3.95
C THR A 52 -13.91 16.24 -5.17
N LEU A 53 -13.28 15.21 -5.73
CA LEU A 53 -12.48 15.31 -6.96
C LEU A 53 -13.31 15.77 -8.14
N LEU A 54 -14.46 15.11 -8.39
CA LEU A 54 -15.32 15.44 -9.53
C LEU A 54 -15.88 16.87 -9.47
N LYS A 55 -16.15 17.39 -8.26
CA LYS A 55 -16.58 18.78 -8.06
C LYS A 55 -15.46 19.80 -8.31
N ALA A 56 -14.21 19.40 -8.18
CA ALA A 56 -13.05 20.26 -8.38
C ALA A 56 -12.57 20.30 -9.84
N ILE A 57 -13.08 19.43 -10.70
CA ILE A 57 -12.71 19.36 -12.13
C ILE A 57 -13.52 20.38 -12.90
N PRO A 58 -12.87 21.35 -13.58
CA PRO A 58 -13.59 22.34 -14.40
C PRO A 58 -14.12 21.72 -15.70
N ASP A 59 -15.13 22.37 -16.25
CA ASP A 59 -15.69 22.01 -17.55
C ASP A 59 -14.62 22.02 -18.64
N GLY A 60 -14.62 20.98 -19.48
CA GLY A 60 -13.68 20.85 -20.61
C GLY A 60 -12.31 20.25 -20.27
N MET A 61 -12.03 19.93 -19.00
CA MET A 61 -10.83 19.18 -18.63
C MET A 61 -10.96 17.73 -19.06
N GLN A 62 -9.93 17.19 -19.70
CA GLN A 62 -9.82 15.75 -19.94
C GLN A 62 -9.39 15.03 -18.69
N VAL A 63 -9.99 13.86 -18.42
CA VAL A 63 -9.69 13.06 -17.23
C VAL A 63 -9.37 11.62 -17.63
N ILE A 64 -8.25 11.11 -17.15
CA ILE A 64 -7.86 9.71 -17.28
C ILE A 64 -7.78 9.11 -15.89
N LEU A 65 -8.61 8.12 -15.63
CA LEU A 65 -8.63 7.36 -14.39
C LEU A 65 -7.91 6.03 -14.61
N VAL A 66 -6.89 5.76 -13.82
CA VAL A 66 -6.06 4.55 -13.92
C VAL A 66 -6.15 3.79 -12.60
N GLY A 67 -6.29 2.47 -12.66
CA GLY A 67 -6.33 1.64 -11.46
C GLY A 67 -6.64 0.19 -11.80
N ASP A 68 -6.59 -0.65 -10.81
CA ASP A 68 -6.89 -2.06 -10.92
C ASP A 68 -8.12 -2.40 -10.08
N LYS A 69 -9.23 -2.74 -10.74
CA LYS A 69 -10.51 -3.07 -10.09
C LYS A 69 -10.45 -4.31 -9.19
N ASP A 70 -9.42 -5.14 -9.37
CA ASP A 70 -9.25 -6.40 -8.66
C ASP A 70 -8.27 -6.28 -7.47
N GLN A 71 -7.66 -5.10 -7.28
CA GLN A 71 -6.91 -4.79 -6.06
C GLN A 71 -7.85 -4.53 -4.88
N LEU A 72 -7.27 -4.45 -3.67
CA LEU A 72 -8.04 -4.14 -2.47
C LEU A 72 -8.78 -2.81 -2.64
N PRO A 73 -10.08 -2.77 -2.29
CA PRO A 73 -10.87 -1.54 -2.37
C PRO A 73 -10.39 -0.49 -1.37
N SER A 74 -10.90 0.72 -1.51
CA SER A 74 -10.70 1.80 -0.54
C SER A 74 -11.14 1.39 0.86
N VAL A 75 -10.51 1.98 1.90
CA VAL A 75 -10.91 1.81 3.30
C VAL A 75 -12.26 2.48 3.56
N GLY A 76 -12.52 3.60 2.89
CA GLY A 76 -13.82 4.28 2.90
C GLY A 76 -14.87 3.59 2.03
N PRO A 77 -16.14 4.00 2.14
CA PRO A 77 -17.26 3.35 1.44
C PRO A 77 -17.20 3.58 -0.08
N GLY A 78 -17.65 2.55 -0.82
CA GLY A 78 -17.81 2.60 -2.27
C GLY A 78 -16.70 1.91 -3.05
N GLN A 79 -16.98 1.60 -4.31
CA GLN A 79 -16.07 0.97 -5.27
C GLN A 79 -16.08 1.76 -6.58
N VAL A 80 -15.71 3.04 -6.48
CA VAL A 80 -15.90 4.03 -7.55
C VAL A 80 -15.32 3.58 -8.89
N LEU A 81 -14.09 3.05 -8.91
CA LEU A 81 -13.49 2.57 -10.15
C LEU A 81 -14.30 1.43 -10.76
N HIS A 82 -14.70 0.45 -9.96
CA HIS A 82 -15.52 -0.67 -10.39
C HIS A 82 -16.83 -0.19 -10.98
N ASP A 83 -17.53 0.70 -10.27
CA ASP A 83 -18.83 1.22 -10.70
C ASP A 83 -18.72 2.03 -12.00
N LEU A 84 -17.67 2.84 -12.15
CA LEU A 84 -17.41 3.58 -13.39
C LEU A 84 -17.12 2.64 -14.58
N LEU A 85 -16.45 1.53 -14.35
CA LEU A 85 -16.16 0.53 -15.39
C LEU A 85 -17.42 -0.20 -15.89
N GLU A 86 -18.49 -0.25 -15.09
CA GLU A 86 -19.78 -0.82 -15.50
C GLU A 86 -20.62 0.14 -16.36
N ILE A 87 -20.25 1.42 -16.47
CA ILE A 87 -20.97 2.42 -17.25
C ILE A 87 -20.54 2.32 -18.73
N PRO A 88 -21.46 1.93 -19.65
CA PRO A 88 -21.13 1.74 -21.07
C PRO A 88 -20.69 3.01 -21.81
N MET A 89 -21.14 4.18 -21.34
CA MET A 89 -20.85 5.48 -21.97
C MET A 89 -19.43 5.98 -21.68
N ILE A 90 -18.75 5.43 -20.67
CA ILE A 90 -17.38 5.82 -20.31
C ILE A 90 -16.42 4.98 -21.15
N PRO A 91 -15.59 5.60 -22.01
CA PRO A 91 -14.56 4.87 -22.75
C PRO A 91 -13.58 4.21 -21.79
N LYS A 92 -13.29 2.95 -22.01
CA LYS A 92 -12.37 2.17 -21.18
C LYS A 92 -11.42 1.32 -22.00
N GLN A 93 -10.22 1.14 -21.47
CA GLN A 93 -9.21 0.26 -22.03
C GLN A 93 -8.65 -0.61 -20.90
N GLU A 94 -8.72 -1.91 -21.06
CA GLU A 94 -8.13 -2.88 -20.13
C GLU A 94 -6.75 -3.31 -20.64
N LEU A 95 -5.75 -3.24 -19.73
CA LEU A 95 -4.41 -3.74 -19.99
C LEU A 95 -4.34 -5.18 -19.49
N THR A 96 -4.09 -6.13 -20.40
CA THR A 96 -4.13 -7.57 -20.11
C THR A 96 -2.74 -8.20 -20.01
N GLU A 97 -1.71 -7.53 -20.51
CA GLU A 97 -0.34 -8.04 -20.49
C GLU A 97 0.44 -7.55 -19.28
N ILE A 98 1.14 -8.46 -18.61
CA ILE A 98 1.89 -8.18 -17.39
C ILE A 98 3.38 -8.18 -17.71
N TYR A 99 4.02 -7.02 -17.65
CA TYR A 99 5.46 -6.84 -17.92
C TYR A 99 6.33 -6.69 -16.67
N ARG A 100 5.72 -6.51 -15.50
CA ARG A 100 6.42 -6.08 -14.27
C ARG A 100 7.30 -7.16 -13.63
N GLN A 101 7.08 -8.42 -13.96
CA GLN A 101 7.85 -9.54 -13.40
C GLN A 101 8.38 -10.42 -14.54
N GLY A 102 9.66 -10.80 -14.45
CA GLY A 102 10.33 -11.59 -15.48
C GLY A 102 9.65 -12.94 -15.74
N ASP A 103 9.88 -13.48 -16.92
CA ASP A 103 9.38 -14.78 -17.36
C ASP A 103 9.66 -15.86 -16.30
N GLY A 104 8.61 -16.57 -15.88
CA GLY A 104 8.71 -17.72 -14.98
C GLY A 104 8.36 -17.44 -13.50
N SER A 105 7.81 -16.28 -13.13
CA SER A 105 7.29 -16.05 -11.78
C SER A 105 6.07 -16.92 -11.49
N SER A 106 6.03 -17.59 -10.34
CA SER A 106 4.89 -18.34 -9.85
C SER A 106 3.85 -17.49 -9.11
N ILE A 107 4.17 -16.22 -8.81
CA ILE A 107 3.32 -15.29 -8.07
C ILE A 107 2.18 -14.78 -8.96
N ILE A 108 2.46 -14.50 -10.24
CA ILE A 108 1.47 -13.99 -11.18
C ILE A 108 0.33 -14.98 -11.43
N PRO A 109 0.61 -16.25 -11.82
CA PRO A 109 -0.45 -17.25 -11.97
C PRO A 109 -1.27 -17.44 -10.69
N LEU A 110 -0.60 -17.45 -9.51
CA LEU A 110 -1.27 -17.52 -8.22
C LEU A 110 -2.26 -16.36 -8.03
N ALA A 111 -1.84 -15.13 -8.31
CA ALA A 111 -2.70 -13.95 -8.19
C ALA A 111 -3.92 -14.04 -9.11
N HIS A 112 -3.74 -14.50 -10.36
CA HIS A 112 -4.84 -14.70 -11.32
C HIS A 112 -5.83 -15.78 -10.87
N GLU A 113 -5.35 -16.91 -10.35
CA GLU A 113 -6.22 -17.96 -9.85
C GLU A 113 -7.04 -17.48 -8.65
N ILE A 114 -6.41 -16.76 -7.71
CA ILE A 114 -7.11 -16.16 -6.55
C ILE A 114 -8.15 -15.14 -7.00
N LYS A 115 -7.79 -14.24 -7.95
CA LYS A 115 -8.71 -13.26 -8.54
C LYS A 115 -9.96 -13.93 -9.12
N ASN A 116 -9.80 -15.07 -9.78
CA ASN A 116 -10.88 -15.83 -10.39
C ASN A 116 -11.63 -16.74 -9.39
N GLY A 117 -11.34 -16.63 -8.09
CA GLY A 117 -11.95 -17.45 -7.05
C GLY A 117 -11.52 -18.92 -7.10
N GLN A 118 -10.43 -19.22 -7.78
CA GLN A 118 -9.90 -20.58 -7.93
C GLN A 118 -8.82 -20.85 -6.89
N MET A 119 -8.86 -22.01 -6.27
CA MET A 119 -7.79 -22.46 -5.39
C MET A 119 -6.67 -23.08 -6.24
N PRO A 120 -5.45 -22.52 -6.17
CA PRO A 120 -4.32 -23.07 -6.91
C PRO A 120 -4.03 -24.51 -6.49
N LYS A 121 -3.91 -25.41 -7.46
CA LYS A 121 -3.59 -26.83 -7.21
C LYS A 121 -2.23 -27.01 -6.51
N ASN A 122 -1.30 -26.10 -6.79
CA ASN A 122 0.07 -26.12 -6.28
C ASN A 122 0.29 -25.10 -5.15
N LEU A 123 -0.77 -24.64 -4.47
CA LEU A 123 -0.67 -23.63 -3.39
C LEU A 123 0.30 -24.07 -2.28
N LEU A 124 0.25 -25.33 -1.89
CA LEU A 124 1.06 -25.89 -0.80
C LEU A 124 2.48 -26.29 -1.25
N GLU A 125 2.78 -26.21 -2.54
CA GLU A 125 4.09 -26.57 -3.08
C GLU A 125 5.06 -25.38 -2.97
N ASN A 126 6.30 -25.66 -2.56
CA ASN A 126 7.36 -24.67 -2.62
C ASN A 126 7.77 -24.40 -4.05
N GLN A 127 7.71 -23.16 -4.46
CA GLN A 127 8.18 -22.68 -5.75
C GLN A 127 9.50 -21.91 -5.57
N LYS A 128 10.14 -21.54 -6.67
CA LYS A 128 11.42 -20.82 -6.65
C LYS A 128 11.30 -19.45 -5.96
N ASP A 129 10.16 -18.78 -6.12
CA ASP A 129 9.88 -17.40 -5.72
C ASP A 129 8.75 -17.28 -4.69
N ARG A 130 8.14 -18.39 -4.26
CA ARG A 130 7.13 -18.40 -3.20
C ARG A 130 7.14 -19.68 -2.38
N SER A 131 6.71 -19.56 -1.12
CA SER A 131 6.49 -20.70 -0.23
C SER A 131 5.21 -20.49 0.57
N TYR A 132 4.51 -21.56 0.87
CA TYR A 132 3.33 -21.59 1.71
C TYR A 132 3.62 -22.38 2.99
N PHE A 133 3.27 -21.82 4.15
CA PHE A 133 3.44 -22.48 5.43
C PHE A 133 2.09 -22.57 6.15
N ARG A 134 1.61 -23.76 6.32
CA ARG A 134 0.43 -24.00 7.16
C ARG A 134 0.85 -23.99 8.62
N CYS A 135 0.26 -23.12 9.42
CA CYS A 135 0.56 -23.01 10.86
C CYS A 135 -0.64 -22.47 11.63
N GLU A 136 -0.66 -22.72 12.92
CA GLU A 136 -1.63 -22.13 13.85
C GLU A 136 -1.22 -20.70 14.23
N ALA A 137 -2.17 -19.89 14.70
CA ALA A 137 -1.95 -18.48 15.01
C ALA A 137 -0.75 -18.24 15.95
N HIS A 138 -0.56 -19.08 16.97
CA HIS A 138 0.56 -18.96 17.92
C HIS A 138 1.92 -19.33 17.31
N GLN A 139 1.94 -19.97 16.16
CA GLN A 139 3.17 -20.39 15.46
C GLN A 139 3.63 -19.35 14.43
N ILE A 140 2.81 -18.35 14.09
CA ILE A 140 3.10 -17.37 13.03
C ILE A 140 4.33 -16.55 13.39
N GLU A 141 4.36 -15.95 14.59
CA GLU A 141 5.50 -15.11 15.00
C GLU A 141 6.83 -15.89 15.04
N PRO A 142 6.94 -17.07 15.70
CA PRO A 142 8.17 -17.88 15.68
C PRO A 142 8.58 -18.32 14.26
N LEU A 143 7.61 -18.63 13.41
CA LEU A 143 7.89 -19.01 12.02
C LEU A 143 8.49 -17.82 11.22
N ILE A 144 7.86 -16.65 11.31
CA ILE A 144 8.36 -15.44 10.65
C ILE A 144 9.75 -15.09 11.22
N ALA A 145 9.94 -15.12 12.53
CA ALA A 145 11.23 -14.86 13.18
C ALA A 145 12.35 -15.77 12.64
N ASN A 146 12.05 -17.05 12.45
CA ASN A 146 13.01 -18.01 11.88
C ASN A 146 13.34 -17.67 10.42
N ILE A 147 12.33 -17.37 9.60
CA ILE A 147 12.53 -17.00 8.19
C ILE A 147 13.37 -15.74 8.09
N VAL A 148 13.01 -14.70 8.85
CA VAL A 148 13.71 -13.40 8.86
C VAL A 148 15.15 -13.53 9.36
N THR A 149 15.38 -14.31 10.41
CA THR A 149 16.73 -14.58 10.93
C THR A 149 17.60 -15.29 9.89
N LYS A 150 17.05 -16.28 9.20
CA LYS A 150 17.77 -16.97 8.10
C LYS A 150 18.08 -16.01 6.94
N ALA A 151 17.16 -15.12 6.59
CA ALA A 151 17.37 -14.11 5.56
C ALA A 151 18.46 -13.12 5.99
N LYS A 152 18.42 -12.61 7.23
CA LYS A 152 19.47 -11.76 7.80
C LYS A 152 20.86 -12.42 7.74
N ASN A 153 20.95 -13.70 8.08
CA ASN A 153 22.20 -14.45 8.01
C ASN A 153 22.73 -14.63 6.57
N LYS A 154 21.86 -14.48 5.57
CA LYS A 154 22.23 -14.43 4.14
C LYS A 154 22.55 -13.03 3.63
N GLY A 155 22.56 -12.02 4.50
CA GLY A 155 22.92 -10.64 4.17
C GLY A 155 21.72 -9.71 3.87
N PHE A 156 20.47 -10.18 3.97
CA PHE A 156 19.32 -9.31 3.84
C PHE A 156 19.20 -8.34 5.01
N THR A 157 18.87 -7.10 4.71
CA THR A 157 18.67 -6.02 5.69
C THR A 157 17.19 -5.81 5.99
N ALA A 158 16.89 -4.95 6.96
CA ALA A 158 15.50 -4.54 7.24
C ALA A 158 14.83 -3.85 6.03
N GLN A 159 15.62 -3.23 5.15
CA GLN A 159 15.09 -2.57 3.95
C GLN A 159 14.62 -3.57 2.89
N ASP A 160 15.23 -4.76 2.85
CA ASP A 160 14.94 -5.79 1.86
C ASP A 160 13.72 -6.65 2.23
N ILE A 161 13.22 -6.54 3.46
CA ILE A 161 12.15 -7.42 3.99
C ILE A 161 10.95 -6.58 4.41
N GLN A 162 9.77 -6.98 3.92
CA GLN A 162 8.49 -6.41 4.34
C GLN A 162 7.56 -7.54 4.82
N VAL A 163 7.01 -7.37 6.03
CA VAL A 163 5.98 -8.26 6.59
C VAL A 163 4.64 -7.54 6.51
N LEU A 164 3.63 -8.22 5.96
CA LEU A 164 2.26 -7.73 5.88
C LEU A 164 1.39 -8.56 6.81
N ALA A 165 0.55 -7.90 7.60
CA ALA A 165 -0.42 -8.54 8.47
C ALA A 165 -1.77 -7.80 8.41
N PRO A 166 -2.90 -8.52 8.49
CA PRO A 166 -4.23 -7.91 8.32
C PRO A 166 -4.73 -7.17 9.56
N MET A 167 -4.07 -7.34 10.72
CA MET A 167 -4.52 -6.78 12.00
C MET A 167 -3.39 -6.11 12.76
N TYR A 168 -3.72 -5.08 13.53
CA TYR A 168 -2.74 -4.37 14.38
C TYR A 168 -2.43 -5.15 15.66
N ARG A 169 -3.44 -5.78 16.28
CA ARG A 169 -3.35 -6.45 17.59
C ARG A 169 -3.40 -7.97 17.43
N GLY A 170 -3.01 -8.68 18.49
CA GLY A 170 -2.99 -10.13 18.56
C GLY A 170 -1.60 -10.73 18.34
N VAL A 171 -1.50 -12.06 18.51
CA VAL A 171 -0.22 -12.81 18.48
C VAL A 171 0.51 -12.76 17.14
N ALA A 172 -0.20 -12.47 16.06
CA ALA A 172 0.37 -12.29 14.71
C ALA A 172 0.03 -10.89 14.14
N GLY A 173 -0.25 -9.92 15.02
CA GLY A 173 -0.57 -8.56 14.63
C GLY A 173 0.68 -7.72 14.35
N ILE A 174 0.49 -6.62 13.63
CA ILE A 174 1.56 -5.68 13.23
C ILE A 174 2.40 -5.25 14.44
N ASN A 175 1.78 -4.97 15.61
CA ASN A 175 2.51 -4.52 16.79
C ASN A 175 3.52 -5.58 17.28
N ALA A 176 3.09 -6.84 17.44
CA ALA A 176 3.95 -7.93 17.86
C ALA A 176 5.06 -8.20 16.83
N LEU A 177 4.70 -8.24 15.55
CA LEU A 177 5.64 -8.47 14.46
C LEU A 177 6.68 -7.34 14.33
N ASN A 178 6.30 -6.08 14.54
CA ASN A 178 7.25 -4.96 14.54
C ASN A 178 8.25 -5.08 15.70
N GLN A 179 7.82 -5.45 16.90
CA GLN A 179 8.73 -5.66 18.04
C GLN A 179 9.70 -6.82 17.77
N MET A 180 9.21 -7.92 17.22
CA MET A 180 10.03 -9.05 16.81
C MET A 180 11.04 -8.65 15.74
N MET A 181 10.62 -7.95 14.67
CA MET A 181 11.50 -7.46 13.60
C MET A 181 12.57 -6.50 14.13
N GLN A 182 12.19 -5.56 15.02
CA GLN A 182 13.12 -4.65 15.68
C GLN A 182 14.16 -5.42 16.49
N SER A 183 13.78 -6.43 17.24
CA SER A 183 14.71 -7.24 18.04
C SER A 183 15.71 -8.01 17.17
N ILE A 184 15.31 -8.44 15.97
CA ILE A 184 16.18 -9.14 15.04
C ILE A 184 17.14 -8.17 14.33
N PHE A 185 16.65 -7.08 13.77
CA PHE A 185 17.45 -6.19 12.92
C PHE A 185 18.17 -5.08 13.68
N ASN A 186 17.56 -4.59 14.76
CA ASN A 186 18.09 -3.47 15.55
C ASN A 186 18.07 -3.77 17.06
N PRO A 187 18.73 -4.83 17.55
CA PRO A 187 18.79 -5.15 18.96
C PRO A 187 19.48 -4.06 19.78
N ASN A 188 19.08 -3.89 21.03
CA ASN A 188 19.71 -2.97 21.99
C ASN A 188 19.97 -3.68 23.34
N PRO A 189 20.82 -4.75 23.37
CA PRO A 189 21.02 -5.55 24.57
C PRO A 189 21.69 -4.76 25.70
N ASP A 190 22.55 -3.80 25.36
CA ASP A 190 23.30 -3.00 26.34
C ASP A 190 22.61 -1.67 26.71
N GLY A 191 21.44 -1.39 26.17
CA GLY A 191 20.72 -0.13 26.38
C GLY A 191 21.40 1.14 25.87
N ARG A 192 22.43 0.99 25.00
CA ARG A 192 23.25 2.13 24.53
C ARG A 192 22.61 2.93 23.42
N LYS A 193 21.66 2.35 22.68
CA LYS A 193 20.95 3.07 21.62
C LYS A 193 19.91 3.97 22.27
N LYS A 194 19.86 5.20 21.79
CA LYS A 194 18.79 6.12 22.19
C LYS A 194 17.44 5.58 21.72
N GLU A 195 16.49 5.57 22.65
CA GLU A 195 15.13 5.11 22.44
C GLU A 195 14.14 6.24 22.73
N VAL A 196 13.05 6.25 21.99
CA VAL A 196 11.92 7.15 22.23
C VAL A 196 10.67 6.27 22.30
N GLN A 197 9.93 6.41 23.39
CA GLN A 197 8.63 5.80 23.51
C GLN A 197 7.56 6.71 22.94
N PHE A 198 6.77 6.16 22.03
CA PHE A 198 5.60 6.84 21.49
C PHE A 198 4.40 5.88 21.54
N ASN A 199 3.41 6.22 22.34
CA ASN A 199 2.31 5.33 22.71
C ASN A 199 2.83 4.00 23.27
N GLU A 200 2.38 2.86 22.71
CA GLU A 200 2.79 1.51 23.09
C GLU A 200 4.07 1.03 22.40
N SER A 201 4.66 1.84 21.53
CA SER A 201 5.82 1.48 20.72
C SER A 201 7.09 2.18 21.17
N VAL A 202 8.21 1.44 21.14
CA VAL A 202 9.56 1.98 21.40
C VAL A 202 10.31 2.05 20.08
N TYR A 203 10.77 3.23 19.74
CA TYR A 203 11.58 3.48 18.54
C TYR A 203 13.04 3.67 18.91
N ARG A 204 13.95 3.14 18.10
CA ARG A 204 15.40 3.22 18.30
C ARG A 204 16.08 3.89 17.11
N ILE A 205 17.18 4.57 17.36
CA ILE A 205 18.02 5.03 16.25
C ILE A 205 18.45 3.85 15.40
N GLY A 206 18.17 3.92 14.09
CA GLY A 206 18.44 2.86 13.13
C GLY A 206 17.25 1.94 12.82
N ASP A 207 16.08 2.20 13.42
CA ASP A 207 14.85 1.50 13.02
C ASP A 207 14.42 1.88 11.60
N LYS A 208 13.88 0.90 10.87
CA LYS A 208 13.09 1.16 9.67
C LYS A 208 11.72 1.67 10.11
N VAL A 209 11.37 2.86 9.70
CA VAL A 209 10.09 3.49 10.05
C VAL A 209 9.30 3.85 8.80
N LEU A 210 7.99 3.88 8.92
CA LEU A 210 7.06 4.36 7.91
C LEU A 210 6.43 5.66 8.39
N GLN A 211 6.51 6.69 7.59
CA GLN A 211 5.80 7.94 7.83
C GLN A 211 4.32 7.74 7.51
N LEU A 212 3.45 7.89 8.51
CA LEU A 212 2.00 7.70 8.33
C LEU A 212 1.25 8.97 7.95
N GLN A 213 1.83 10.15 8.20
CA GLN A 213 1.21 11.44 7.92
C GLN A 213 2.14 12.31 7.11
N ASN A 214 1.58 12.98 6.11
CA ASN A 214 2.34 13.96 5.35
C ASN A 214 2.60 15.19 6.21
N ILE A 215 3.85 15.66 6.22
CA ILE A 215 4.28 16.93 6.86
C ILE A 215 4.94 17.78 5.77
N PRO A 216 4.16 18.49 4.95
CA PRO A 216 4.67 19.24 3.79
C PRO A 216 5.71 20.28 4.14
N GLU A 217 5.56 20.94 5.32
CA GLU A 217 6.49 21.96 5.83
C GLU A 217 7.90 21.43 6.07
N LYS A 218 8.01 20.12 6.34
CA LYS A 218 9.29 19.41 6.53
C LYS A 218 9.73 18.62 5.33
N ASN A 219 8.99 18.69 4.22
CA ASN A 219 9.19 17.88 3.02
C ASN A 219 9.21 16.37 3.32
N VAL A 220 8.36 15.94 4.27
CA VAL A 220 8.21 14.55 4.67
C VAL A 220 6.85 14.06 4.21
N PHE A 221 6.85 12.98 3.44
CA PHE A 221 5.66 12.40 2.83
C PHE A 221 5.58 10.91 3.13
N ASN A 222 4.33 10.39 3.11
CA ASN A 222 4.03 8.96 3.18
C ASN A 222 4.35 8.30 1.82
#